data_a5927692abee44d8049af6382c085700
#
_entry.id   a5927692abee44d8049af6382c085700
#
_cell.length_a   1.000
_cell.length_b   1.000
_cell.length_c   1.000
_cell.angle_alpha   90.00
_cell.angle_beta   90.00
_cell.angle_gamma   90.00
#
_symmetry.space_group_name_H-M   'P 1'
#
loop_
_entity.id
_entity.type
_entity.pdbx_description
1 polymer ?
#
loop_
_entity_poly.entity_id
_entity_poly.type
_entity_poly.pdbx_seq_one_letter_code
_entity_poly.pdbx_strand_id
1 'polypeptide(L)'
;LEYTARSLVAGGFSDIVFIGDSGGNQRGMMSVAAMLNEEWSAREAHVHFVGEYYSGHGFREWLQEQGHSVQDVGSHAGMVDTSQLLFVNARHIRTDKLAPFGGFEGSGVRGDPSKASAEYGRVGIQMKVDAALRQISELMAR
;
A
#
# COMPACT_ATOMS: atom_id res chain seq x y z
N LEU A 1 -5.96 -11.61 11.44
CA LEU A 1 -4.67 -11.04 11.82
C LEU A 1 -4.20 -11.55 13.19
N GLU A 2 -4.97 -11.31 14.26
CA GLU A 2 -4.60 -11.68 15.62
C GLU A 2 -4.25 -13.16 15.75
N TYR A 3 -5.18 -14.05 15.44
CA TYR A 3 -4.95 -15.51 15.56
C TYR A 3 -3.85 -16.03 14.64
N THR A 4 -3.66 -15.41 13.48
CA THR A 4 -2.53 -15.71 12.59
C THR A 4 -1.20 -15.37 13.24
N ALA A 5 -1.08 -14.17 13.83
CA ALA A 5 0.13 -13.77 14.55
C ALA A 5 0.40 -14.69 15.76
N ARG A 6 -0.63 -15.02 16.55
CA ARG A 6 -0.50 -15.97 17.68
C ARG A 6 -0.02 -17.35 17.23
N SER A 7 -0.53 -17.83 16.10
CA SER A 7 -0.12 -19.12 15.53
C SER A 7 1.33 -19.09 15.06
N LEU A 8 1.78 -17.97 14.44
CA LEU A 8 3.17 -17.82 14.00
C LEU A 8 4.13 -17.81 15.20
N VAL A 9 3.80 -17.07 16.27
CA VAL A 9 4.61 -17.08 17.51
C VAL A 9 4.64 -18.46 18.14
N ALA A 10 3.53 -19.18 18.18
CA ALA A 10 3.51 -20.56 18.65
C ALA A 10 4.35 -21.50 17.76
N GLY A 11 4.52 -21.19 16.49
CA GLY A 11 5.41 -21.85 15.55
C GLY A 11 6.88 -21.43 15.63
N GLY A 12 7.24 -20.52 16.54
CA GLY A 12 8.64 -20.11 16.79
C GLY A 12 9.10 -18.85 16.04
N PHE A 13 8.19 -18.11 15.38
CA PHE A 13 8.54 -16.82 14.79
C PHE A 13 8.54 -15.73 15.86
N SER A 14 9.60 -14.92 15.91
CA SER A 14 9.75 -13.78 16.84
C SER A 14 9.24 -12.47 16.25
N ASP A 15 9.39 -12.29 14.93
CA ASP A 15 9.02 -11.07 14.24
C ASP A 15 7.95 -11.35 13.19
N ILE A 16 6.82 -10.70 13.35
CA ILE A 16 5.68 -10.78 12.44
C ILE A 16 5.45 -9.41 11.80
N VAL A 17 5.42 -9.34 10.48
CA VAL A 17 5.16 -8.11 9.74
C VAL A 17 3.75 -8.09 9.21
N PHE A 18 3.00 -7.02 9.54
CA PHE A 18 1.73 -6.70 8.92
C PHE A 18 1.95 -5.65 7.84
N ILE A 19 1.68 -6.03 6.59
CA ILE A 19 1.77 -5.17 5.42
C ILE A 19 0.51 -5.33 4.57
N GLY A 20 0.02 -4.25 3.97
CA GLY A 20 -1.18 -4.32 3.13
C GLY A 20 -1.39 -3.06 2.31
N ASP A 21 -2.06 -3.22 1.17
CA ASP A 21 -2.26 -2.18 0.17
C ASP A 21 -3.72 -1.69 0.08
N SER A 22 -4.46 -1.75 1.17
CA SER A 22 -5.84 -1.26 1.23
C SER A 22 -6.04 -0.34 2.42
N GLY A 23 -6.61 0.85 2.18
CA GLY A 23 -6.93 1.82 3.25
C GLY A 23 -7.82 1.24 4.34
N GLY A 24 -8.79 0.38 3.97
CA GLY A 24 -9.68 -0.29 4.92
C GLY A 24 -8.99 -1.21 5.91
N ASN A 25 -7.80 -1.69 5.60
CA ASN A 25 -7.06 -2.63 6.45
C ASN A 25 -6.08 -1.94 7.41
N GLN A 26 -5.64 -0.71 7.12
CA GLN A 26 -4.53 -0.06 7.84
C GLN A 26 -4.80 0.07 9.33
N ARG A 27 -5.97 0.60 9.69
CA ARG A 27 -6.34 0.78 11.10
C ARG A 27 -6.43 -0.56 11.86
N GLY A 28 -6.97 -1.59 11.22
CA GLY A 28 -7.07 -2.92 11.83
C GLY A 28 -5.70 -3.56 12.07
N MET A 29 -4.78 -3.47 11.10
CA MET A 29 -3.40 -3.97 11.26
C MET A 29 -2.66 -3.23 12.37
N MET A 30 -2.74 -1.90 12.39
CA MET A 30 -2.11 -1.08 13.43
C MET A 30 -2.64 -1.40 14.83
N SER A 31 -3.97 -1.51 14.99
CA SER A 31 -4.59 -1.79 16.28
C SER A 31 -4.24 -3.18 16.81
N VAL A 32 -4.25 -4.20 15.94
CA VAL A 32 -3.89 -5.57 16.34
C VAL A 32 -2.39 -5.67 16.67
N ALA A 33 -1.52 -5.01 15.91
CA ALA A 33 -0.10 -4.97 16.21
C ALA A 33 0.17 -4.34 17.58
N ALA A 34 -0.44 -3.19 17.88
CA ALA A 34 -0.30 -2.51 19.16
C ALA A 34 -0.79 -3.38 20.33
N MET A 35 -1.98 -3.97 20.21
CA MET A 35 -2.56 -4.86 21.24
C MET A 35 -1.66 -6.07 21.53
N LEU A 36 -1.16 -6.74 20.50
CA LEU A 36 -0.31 -7.92 20.68
C LEU A 36 1.05 -7.56 21.26
N ASN A 37 1.65 -6.44 20.87
CA ASN A 37 2.92 -5.98 21.44
C ASN A 37 2.79 -5.59 22.91
N GLU A 38 1.65 -5.01 23.32
CA GLU A 38 1.36 -4.74 24.72
C GLU A 38 1.23 -6.06 25.52
N GLU A 39 0.43 -7.01 25.01
CA GLU A 39 0.23 -8.33 25.64
C GLU A 39 1.56 -9.10 25.74
N TRP A 40 2.42 -8.98 24.73
CA TRP A 40 3.68 -9.72 24.63
C TRP A 40 4.89 -8.94 25.15
N SER A 41 4.69 -7.86 25.87
CA SER A 41 5.76 -6.99 26.37
C SER A 41 6.85 -7.72 27.19
N ALA A 42 6.54 -8.88 27.76
CA ALA A 42 7.51 -9.75 28.47
C ALA A 42 8.03 -10.92 27.61
N ARG A 43 7.72 -10.96 26.31
CA ARG A 43 8.14 -12.01 25.37
C ARG A 43 9.09 -11.44 24.33
N GLU A 44 9.94 -12.31 23.79
CA GLU A 44 10.77 -12.01 22.62
C GLU A 44 9.96 -12.21 21.32
N ALA A 45 8.77 -11.57 21.22
CA ALA A 45 7.93 -11.64 20.04
C ALA A 45 7.28 -10.28 19.77
N HIS A 46 7.35 -9.84 18.50
CA HIS A 46 6.92 -8.51 18.08
C HIS A 46 6.06 -8.58 16.80
N VAL A 47 5.08 -7.71 16.73
CA VAL A 47 4.28 -7.48 15.51
C VAL A 47 4.57 -6.10 14.98
N HIS A 48 5.11 -6.02 13.79
CA HIS A 48 5.51 -4.79 13.10
C HIS A 48 4.45 -4.39 12.09
N PHE A 49 3.82 -3.23 12.29
CA PHE A 49 2.91 -2.65 11.29
C PHE A 49 3.69 -1.75 10.33
N VAL A 50 3.67 -2.10 9.05
CA VAL A 50 4.36 -1.39 7.97
C VAL A 50 3.36 -0.55 7.18
N GLY A 51 3.08 0.65 7.68
CA GLY A 51 2.12 1.60 7.10
C GLY A 51 2.67 2.35 5.90
N GLU A 52 3.99 2.56 5.82
CA GLU A 52 4.61 3.34 4.73
C GLU A 52 4.52 2.65 3.36
N TYR A 53 4.27 1.35 3.32
CA TYR A 53 3.94 0.67 2.07
C TYR A 53 2.63 1.16 1.45
N TYR A 54 1.63 1.49 2.27
CA TYR A 54 0.34 2.00 1.81
C TYR A 54 0.35 3.51 1.58
N SER A 55 0.96 4.29 2.49
CA SER A 55 0.98 5.74 2.45
C SER A 55 2.30 6.30 3.00
N GLY A 56 2.67 7.51 2.58
CA GLY A 56 3.92 8.14 3.02
C GLY A 56 5.14 7.81 2.15
N HIS A 57 4.98 6.98 1.12
CA HIS A 57 6.05 6.64 0.17
C HIS A 57 6.31 7.71 -0.91
N GLY A 58 5.47 8.78 -1.00
CA GLY A 58 5.70 9.93 -1.87
C GLY A 58 5.28 9.78 -3.34
N PHE A 59 4.69 8.66 -3.76
CA PHE A 59 4.38 8.42 -5.18
C PHE A 59 3.32 9.38 -5.74
N ARG A 60 2.34 9.81 -4.93
CA ARG A 60 1.33 10.79 -5.35
C ARG A 60 1.94 12.16 -5.60
N GLU A 61 2.80 12.59 -4.72
CA GLU A 61 3.56 13.84 -4.79
C GLU A 61 4.47 13.82 -6.01
N TRP A 62 5.17 12.72 -6.22
CA TRP A 62 6.02 12.52 -7.41
C TRP A 62 5.22 12.65 -8.72
N LEU A 63 4.02 12.06 -8.81
CA LEU A 63 3.16 12.21 -9.99
C LEU A 63 2.75 13.67 -10.22
N GLN A 64 2.51 14.44 -9.16
CA GLN A 64 2.22 15.87 -9.28
C GLN A 64 3.44 16.66 -9.79
N GLU A 65 4.65 16.30 -9.36
CA GLU A 65 5.91 16.86 -9.89
C GLU A 65 6.11 16.52 -11.38
N GLN A 66 5.55 15.42 -11.87
CA GLN A 66 5.51 15.10 -13.30
C GLN A 66 4.42 15.91 -14.07
N GLY A 67 3.72 16.83 -13.43
CA GLY A 67 2.75 17.73 -14.04
C GLY A 67 1.29 17.24 -14.00
N HIS A 68 0.99 16.15 -13.27
CA HIS A 68 -0.37 15.68 -13.10
C HIS A 68 -1.09 16.41 -11.97
N SER A 69 -2.36 16.76 -12.20
CA SER A 69 -3.16 17.41 -11.17
C SER A 69 -3.53 16.43 -10.05
N VAL A 70 -3.84 16.95 -8.84
CA VAL A 70 -4.38 16.15 -7.74
C VAL A 70 -5.63 15.35 -8.15
N GLN A 71 -6.44 15.96 -9.03
CA GLN A 71 -7.66 15.32 -9.54
C GLN A 71 -7.33 14.14 -10.47
N ASP A 72 -6.31 14.26 -11.33
CA ASP A 72 -5.87 13.16 -12.21
C ASP A 72 -5.28 12.01 -11.42
N VAL A 73 -4.39 12.31 -10.48
CA VAL A 73 -3.77 11.31 -9.60
C VAL A 73 -4.84 10.51 -8.85
N GLY A 74 -5.82 11.21 -8.30
CA GLY A 74 -7.00 10.61 -7.69
C GLY A 74 -6.72 9.83 -6.40
N SER A 75 -7.69 9.07 -5.93
CA SER A 75 -7.61 8.35 -4.66
C SER A 75 -8.08 6.90 -4.70
N HIS A 76 -8.71 6.46 -5.80
CA HIS A 76 -9.21 5.09 -5.92
C HIS A 76 -9.38 4.69 -7.38
N ALA A 77 -8.74 3.59 -7.78
CA ALA A 77 -8.71 3.09 -9.16
C ALA A 77 -8.36 4.17 -10.20
N GLY A 78 -7.71 5.25 -9.77
CA GLY A 78 -7.24 6.35 -10.59
C GLY A 78 -5.87 6.05 -11.16
N MET A 79 -5.08 7.12 -11.36
CA MET A 79 -3.77 7.02 -11.98
C MET A 79 -2.77 6.16 -11.18
N VAL A 80 -2.80 6.27 -9.84
CA VAL A 80 -1.90 5.53 -8.95
C VAL A 80 -2.10 4.02 -9.07
N ASP A 81 -3.31 3.55 -8.79
CA ASP A 81 -3.63 2.12 -8.75
C ASP A 81 -3.49 1.49 -10.13
N THR A 82 -3.98 2.19 -11.16
CA THR A 82 -3.92 1.72 -12.54
C THR A 82 -2.48 1.62 -13.05
N SER A 83 -1.61 2.59 -12.74
CA SER A 83 -0.20 2.54 -13.12
C SER A 83 0.51 1.34 -12.50
N GLN A 84 0.31 1.12 -11.20
CA GLN A 84 0.92 -0.01 -10.51
C GLN A 84 0.45 -1.34 -11.11
N LEU A 85 -0.84 -1.48 -11.39
CA LEU A 85 -1.38 -2.69 -11.99
C LEU A 85 -0.90 -2.88 -13.43
N LEU A 86 -0.76 -1.82 -14.23
CA LEU A 86 -0.16 -1.87 -15.57
C LEU A 86 1.28 -2.41 -15.54
N PHE A 87 2.06 -2.01 -14.55
CA PHE A 87 3.43 -2.50 -14.39
C PHE A 87 3.47 -3.96 -13.94
N VAL A 88 2.65 -4.33 -12.95
CA VAL A 88 2.68 -5.70 -12.39
C VAL A 88 2.06 -6.71 -13.35
N ASN A 89 0.92 -6.40 -13.94
CA ASN A 89 0.24 -7.25 -14.92
C ASN A 89 -0.83 -6.48 -15.71
N ALA A 90 -0.43 -5.93 -16.85
CA ALA A 90 -1.31 -5.15 -17.71
C ALA A 90 -2.57 -5.92 -18.21
N ARG A 91 -2.54 -7.26 -18.21
CA ARG A 91 -3.69 -8.09 -18.63
C ARG A 91 -4.92 -7.94 -17.73
N HIS A 92 -4.73 -7.46 -16.51
CA HIS A 92 -5.85 -7.20 -15.59
C HIS A 92 -6.51 -5.84 -15.79
N ILE A 93 -5.98 -4.99 -16.67
CA ILE A 93 -6.59 -3.70 -17.01
C ILE A 93 -7.42 -3.86 -18.29
N ARG A 94 -8.69 -3.50 -18.20
CA ARG A 94 -9.56 -3.39 -19.37
C ARG A 94 -9.35 -2.02 -20.01
N THR A 95 -8.32 -1.92 -20.84
CA THR A 95 -7.91 -0.65 -21.47
C THR A 95 -8.98 -0.05 -22.38
N ASP A 96 -9.84 -0.90 -22.95
CA ASP A 96 -11.01 -0.50 -23.75
C ASP A 96 -12.11 0.18 -22.92
N LYS A 97 -12.05 0.11 -21.59
CA LYS A 97 -12.96 0.74 -20.64
C LYS A 97 -12.38 1.96 -19.94
N LEU A 98 -11.13 2.30 -20.22
CA LEU A 98 -10.54 3.52 -19.65
C LEU A 98 -11.17 4.75 -20.31
N ALA A 99 -11.70 5.64 -19.48
CA ALA A 99 -12.25 6.91 -19.91
C ALA A 99 -11.52 8.05 -19.19
N PRO A 100 -11.47 9.25 -19.77
CA PRO A 100 -10.90 10.43 -19.12
C PRO A 100 -11.70 10.79 -17.86
N PHE A 101 -11.08 11.62 -17.00
CA PHE A 101 -11.68 12.12 -15.78
C PHE A 101 -13.12 12.62 -15.98
N GLY A 102 -14.04 12.18 -15.13
CA GLY A 102 -15.48 12.47 -15.22
C GLY A 102 -16.29 11.46 -16.05
N GLY A 103 -15.65 10.58 -16.83
CA GLY A 103 -16.33 9.49 -17.55
C GLY A 103 -16.68 8.27 -16.69
N PHE A 104 -16.29 8.29 -15.41
CA PHE A 104 -16.50 7.18 -14.48
C PHE A 104 -17.49 7.53 -13.35
N GLU A 105 -18.36 8.49 -13.57
CA GLU A 105 -19.36 8.87 -12.57
C GLU A 105 -20.20 7.65 -12.14
N GLY A 106 -20.39 7.50 -10.84
CA GLY A 106 -21.11 6.35 -10.27
C GLY A 106 -20.37 5.01 -10.25
N SER A 107 -19.18 4.91 -10.89
CA SER A 107 -18.39 3.66 -10.94
C SER A 107 -17.52 3.41 -9.70
N GLY A 108 -17.33 4.43 -8.85
CA GLY A 108 -16.41 4.40 -7.71
C GLY A 108 -14.99 4.84 -8.04
N VAL A 109 -14.61 4.97 -9.32
CA VAL A 109 -13.30 5.50 -9.72
C VAL A 109 -13.15 6.96 -9.29
N ARG A 110 -12.00 7.31 -8.71
CA ARG A 110 -11.64 8.67 -8.30
C ARG A 110 -10.25 8.98 -8.79
N GLY A 111 -10.16 9.68 -9.90
CA GLY A 111 -8.96 10.00 -10.63
C GLY A 111 -9.11 9.75 -12.12
N ASP A 112 -8.03 9.90 -12.88
CA ASP A 112 -7.99 9.64 -14.31
C ASP A 112 -7.10 8.43 -14.64
N PRO A 113 -7.65 7.21 -14.71
CA PRO A 113 -6.87 6.04 -15.04
C PRO A 113 -6.35 6.04 -16.49
N SER A 114 -6.89 6.89 -17.40
CA SER A 114 -6.42 6.98 -18.77
C SER A 114 -5.02 7.59 -18.90
N LYS A 115 -4.58 8.33 -17.88
CA LYS A 115 -3.23 8.92 -17.77
C LYS A 115 -2.20 7.99 -17.11
N ALA A 116 -2.63 6.81 -16.72
CA ALA A 116 -1.75 5.82 -16.08
C ALA A 116 -0.77 5.21 -17.08
N SER A 117 0.41 4.85 -16.60
CA SER A 117 1.40 4.12 -17.41
C SER A 117 2.15 3.07 -16.58
N ALA A 118 2.64 2.02 -17.25
CA ALA A 118 3.48 1.01 -16.60
C ALA A 118 4.81 1.60 -16.09
N GLU A 119 5.32 2.66 -16.73
CA GLU A 119 6.53 3.35 -16.28
C GLU A 119 6.31 4.05 -14.95
N TYR A 120 5.21 4.79 -14.80
CA TYR A 120 4.81 5.38 -13.52
C TYR A 120 4.59 4.29 -12.46
N GLY A 121 3.96 3.19 -12.86
CA GLY A 121 3.76 2.05 -11.98
C GLY A 121 5.05 1.45 -11.44
N ARG A 122 6.07 1.33 -12.29
CA ARG A 122 7.42 0.87 -11.89
C ARG A 122 8.02 1.78 -10.83
N VAL A 123 7.96 3.09 -11.03
CA VAL A 123 8.46 4.07 -10.06
C VAL A 123 7.68 3.97 -8.74
N GLY A 124 6.35 3.94 -8.82
CA GLY A 124 5.49 3.85 -7.63
C GLY A 124 5.71 2.59 -6.81
N ILE A 125 5.83 1.42 -7.45
CA ILE A 125 6.13 0.16 -6.77
C ILE A 125 7.52 0.22 -6.11
N GLN A 126 8.54 0.76 -6.80
CA GLN A 126 9.86 0.91 -6.22
C GLN A 126 9.83 1.80 -4.96
N MET A 127 9.17 2.97 -5.03
CA MET A 127 9.04 3.87 -3.89
C MET A 127 8.33 3.20 -2.70
N LYS A 128 7.28 2.42 -2.94
CA LYS A 128 6.57 1.65 -1.91
C LYS A 128 7.46 0.60 -1.26
N VAL A 129 8.20 -0.15 -2.07
CA VAL A 129 9.12 -1.18 -1.58
C VAL A 129 10.24 -0.55 -0.75
N ASP A 130 10.85 0.53 -1.23
CA ASP A 130 11.92 1.22 -0.51
C ASP A 130 11.44 1.79 0.83
N ALA A 131 10.25 2.39 0.85
CA ALA A 131 9.64 2.88 2.09
C ALA A 131 9.36 1.74 3.09
N ALA A 132 8.80 0.63 2.61
CA ALA A 132 8.55 -0.53 3.45
C ALA A 132 9.83 -1.14 4.02
N LEU A 133 10.87 -1.33 3.20
CA LEU A 133 12.15 -1.88 3.64
C LEU A 133 12.84 -0.98 4.66
N ARG A 134 12.81 0.34 4.46
CA ARG A 134 13.32 1.31 5.42
C ARG A 134 12.58 1.18 6.76
N GLN A 135 11.25 1.21 6.74
CA GLN A 135 10.44 1.11 7.94
C GLN A 135 10.64 -0.23 8.66
N ILE A 136 10.71 -1.35 7.95
CA ILE A 136 11.01 -2.68 8.52
C ILE A 136 12.37 -2.64 9.23
N SER A 137 13.40 -2.12 8.56
CA SER A 137 14.75 -2.04 9.14
C SER A 137 14.78 -1.22 10.44
N GLU A 138 14.05 -0.09 10.48
CA GLU A 138 13.94 0.76 11.67
C GLU A 138 13.19 0.07 12.81
N LEU A 139 12.11 -0.65 12.50
CA LEU A 139 11.30 -1.38 13.47
C LEU A 139 12.06 -2.57 14.09
N MET A 140 12.87 -3.25 13.31
CA MET A 140 13.65 -4.42 13.75
C MET A 140 14.98 -4.05 14.42
N ALA A 141 15.42 -2.80 14.33
CA ALA A 141 16.66 -2.32 14.99
C ALA A 141 16.46 -1.93 16.46
N ARG A 142 15.27 -2.08 17.03
CA ARG A 142 14.89 -1.66 18.39
C ARG A 142 15.16 -2.71 19.44
#